data_be9bf405ee243cbfa45064ba28048c6b
#
_entry.id   be9bf405ee243cbfa45064ba28048c6b
#
_cell.length_a   1.000
_cell.length_b   1.000
_cell.length_c   1.000
_cell.angle_alpha   90.00
_cell.angle_beta   90.00
_cell.angle_gamma   90.00
#
_symmetry.space_group_name_H-M   'P 1'
#
loop_
_entity.id
_entity.type
_entity.pdbx_description
1 polymer ?
#
loop_
_entity_poly.entity_id
_entity_poly.type
_entity_poly.pdbx_seq_one_letter_code
_entity_poly.pdbx_strand_id
1 'polypeptide(L)'
;MANEKFGKGIFMKMLLGIYKKPLQVERIFMFLDLKSSTTIAENLGNYKYSQFIQDAFIELNEVVSKHSASIYQYVGDEAVLVWTFKSGLLYDNCIKVFFKFIEQLSGKKDYFQEKYGFHPEFKASVHGGKVIFAEIGTIKKELAYHGDVINTTARIQSLCNQYQQQLLVSETIWNVINSKKQYDSQVYLDAYLKGKNETLTLFGVQKIGDLVS
;
A
#
# COMPACT_ATOMS: atom_id res chain seq x y z
N MET A 1 20.97 8.39 -8.20
CA MET A 1 20.13 9.35 -7.41
C MET A 1 18.79 9.70 -8.08
N ALA A 2 18.71 10.37 -9.24
CA ALA A 2 17.40 10.72 -9.84
C ALA A 2 16.61 9.53 -10.40
N ASN A 3 17.29 8.56 -11.03
CA ASN A 3 16.67 7.31 -11.53
C ASN A 3 16.17 6.38 -10.43
N GLU A 4 16.75 6.42 -9.24
CA GLU A 4 16.31 5.64 -8.08
C GLU A 4 15.04 6.24 -7.47
N LYS A 5 14.92 7.56 -7.50
CA LYS A 5 13.76 8.28 -6.95
C LYS A 5 12.50 8.15 -7.81
N PHE A 6 12.62 8.04 -9.13
CA PHE A 6 11.47 8.05 -10.05
C PHE A 6 11.27 6.75 -10.85
N GLY A 7 12.16 5.77 -10.72
CA GLY A 7 12.15 4.57 -11.54
C GLY A 7 12.76 4.78 -12.94
N LYS A 8 13.24 3.68 -13.53
CA LYS A 8 13.89 3.71 -14.85
C LYS A 8 12.93 4.26 -15.93
N GLY A 9 13.33 5.33 -16.60
CA GLY A 9 12.60 5.93 -17.72
C GLY A 9 11.61 7.05 -17.35
N ILE A 10 11.14 7.17 -16.12
CA ILE A 10 10.24 8.26 -15.70
C ILE A 10 11.01 9.58 -15.66
N PHE A 11 12.23 9.58 -15.17
CA PHE A 11 13.07 10.78 -15.12
C PHE A 11 13.34 11.37 -16.51
N MET A 12 13.64 10.54 -17.51
CA MET A 12 13.83 11.02 -18.89
C MET A 12 12.55 11.64 -19.47
N LYS A 13 11.40 11.01 -19.23
CA LYS A 13 10.09 11.54 -19.67
C LYS A 13 9.74 12.86 -18.99
N MET A 14 10.13 13.04 -17.72
CA MET A 14 9.98 14.29 -16.98
C MET A 14 10.85 15.40 -17.59
N LEU A 15 12.13 15.10 -17.91
CA LEU A 15 13.03 16.04 -18.59
C LEU A 15 12.47 16.46 -19.97
N LEU A 16 11.87 15.54 -20.71
CA LEU A 16 11.21 15.80 -22.00
C LEU A 16 9.86 16.53 -21.84
N GLY A 17 9.44 16.83 -20.61
CA GLY A 17 8.21 17.59 -20.34
C GLY A 17 6.92 16.84 -20.66
N ILE A 18 6.97 15.51 -20.81
CA ILE A 18 5.79 14.69 -21.18
C ILE A 18 4.69 14.82 -20.12
N TYR A 19 5.05 14.99 -18.84
CA TYR A 19 4.11 15.07 -17.72
C TYR A 19 3.65 16.51 -17.39
N LYS A 20 4.07 17.52 -18.16
CA LYS A 20 3.54 18.90 -18.03
C LYS A 20 2.05 18.97 -18.36
N LYS A 21 1.59 18.11 -19.26
CA LYS A 21 0.16 17.94 -19.53
C LYS A 21 -0.37 16.82 -18.67
N PRO A 22 -1.48 17.02 -17.92
CA PRO A 22 -2.11 15.96 -17.16
C PRO A 22 -2.50 14.76 -18.03
N LEU A 23 -2.15 13.55 -17.59
CA LEU A 23 -2.46 12.30 -18.27
C LEU A 23 -3.42 11.47 -17.44
N GLN A 24 -4.55 11.08 -18.03
CA GLN A 24 -5.44 10.12 -17.40
C GLN A 24 -4.84 8.70 -17.55
N VAL A 25 -4.66 8.03 -16.42
CA VAL A 25 -4.08 6.67 -16.37
C VAL A 25 -4.88 5.81 -15.40
N GLU A 26 -4.82 4.49 -15.57
CA GLU A 26 -5.40 3.54 -14.62
C GLU A 26 -4.31 2.98 -13.71
N ARG A 27 -4.54 3.04 -12.40
CA ARG A 27 -3.59 2.58 -11.38
C ARG A 27 -4.31 1.81 -10.28
N ILE A 28 -3.57 0.86 -9.71
CA ILE A 28 -3.92 0.20 -8.45
C ILE A 28 -3.03 0.81 -7.38
N PHE A 29 -3.63 1.17 -6.25
CA PHE A 29 -2.92 1.67 -5.07
C PHE A 29 -3.09 0.70 -3.91
N MET A 30 -2.04 0.56 -3.12
CA MET A 30 -2.09 -0.01 -1.78
C MET A 30 -1.60 1.04 -0.80
N PHE A 31 -2.40 1.29 0.23
CA PHE A 31 -1.99 2.01 1.43
C PHE A 31 -1.65 0.97 2.48
N LEU A 32 -0.44 1.01 2.98
CA LEU A 32 0.12 0.07 3.95
C LEU A 32 0.56 0.86 5.17
N ASP A 33 -0.02 0.59 6.33
CA ASP A 33 0.13 1.40 7.55
C ASP A 33 0.41 0.53 8.76
N LEU A 34 1.29 1.00 9.65
CA LEU A 34 1.67 0.32 10.88
C LEU A 34 0.50 0.35 11.88
N LYS A 35 0.17 -0.81 12.44
CA LYS A 35 -0.80 -0.88 13.56
C LYS A 35 -0.19 -0.32 14.85
N SER A 36 -1.03 0.36 15.63
CA SER A 36 -0.65 0.88 16.95
C SER A 36 0.58 1.79 16.95
N SER A 37 0.83 2.49 15.85
CA SER A 37 2.02 3.32 15.62
C SER A 37 2.24 4.36 16.72
N THR A 38 1.18 5.01 17.20
CA THR A 38 1.25 5.99 18.30
C THR A 38 1.78 5.37 19.58
N THR A 39 1.23 4.22 19.98
CA THR A 39 1.67 3.51 21.19
C THR A 39 3.12 3.04 21.08
N ILE A 40 3.52 2.53 19.91
CA ILE A 40 4.90 2.09 19.67
C ILE A 40 5.84 3.31 19.72
N ALA A 41 5.46 4.43 19.10
CA ALA A 41 6.25 5.67 19.11
C ALA A 41 6.44 6.24 20.53
N GLU A 42 5.38 6.24 21.35
CA GLU A 42 5.45 6.66 22.76
C GLU A 42 6.39 5.79 23.58
N ASN A 43 6.38 4.47 23.37
CA ASN A 43 7.25 3.55 24.11
C ASN A 43 8.72 3.61 23.65
N LEU A 44 8.97 3.75 22.36
CA LEU A 44 10.34 3.73 21.80
C LEU A 44 11.02 5.10 21.85
N GLY A 45 10.24 6.18 21.86
CA GLY A 45 10.72 7.53 21.60
C GLY A 45 11.10 7.73 20.13
N ASN A 46 11.19 8.99 19.71
CA ASN A 46 11.29 9.37 18.30
C ASN A 46 12.45 8.71 17.54
N TYR A 47 13.62 8.59 18.18
CA TYR A 47 14.80 8.05 17.51
C TYR A 47 14.67 6.56 17.21
N LYS A 48 14.35 5.74 18.23
CA LYS A 48 14.17 4.29 18.06
C LYS A 48 12.97 3.97 17.19
N TYR A 49 11.88 4.74 17.30
CA TYR A 49 10.72 4.60 16.41
C TYR A 49 11.09 4.82 14.94
N SER A 50 11.88 5.86 14.65
CA SER A 50 12.36 6.09 13.29
C SER A 50 13.19 4.91 12.76
N GLN A 51 14.07 4.34 13.59
CA GLN A 51 14.83 3.14 13.21
C GLN A 51 13.93 1.91 12.99
N PHE A 52 12.92 1.72 13.85
CA PHE A 52 11.95 0.64 13.74
C PHE A 52 11.20 0.69 12.40
N ILE A 53 10.73 1.88 12.00
CA ILE A 53 10.07 2.08 10.70
C ILE A 53 11.04 1.84 9.54
N GLN A 54 12.28 2.34 9.63
CA GLN A 54 13.30 2.13 8.60
C GLN A 54 13.58 0.65 8.39
N ASP A 55 13.75 -0.13 9.47
CA ASP A 55 14.01 -1.55 9.39
C ASP A 55 12.82 -2.30 8.77
N ALA A 56 11.58 -1.96 9.16
CA ALA A 56 10.39 -2.55 8.56
C ALA A 56 10.27 -2.22 7.05
N PHE A 57 10.59 -0.99 6.65
CA PHE A 57 10.53 -0.60 5.24
C PHE A 57 11.68 -1.15 4.39
N ILE A 58 12.82 -1.53 4.98
CA ILE A 58 13.85 -2.29 4.28
C ILE A 58 13.27 -3.64 3.83
N GLU A 59 12.57 -4.35 4.73
CA GLU A 59 11.91 -5.61 4.40
C GLU A 59 10.81 -5.43 3.33
N LEU A 60 10.06 -4.34 3.39
CA LEU A 60 9.06 -3.99 2.37
C LEU A 60 9.71 -3.80 0.98
N ASN A 61 10.82 -3.09 0.92
CA ASN A 61 11.51 -2.79 -0.35
C ASN A 61 11.95 -4.06 -1.09
N GLU A 62 12.38 -5.09 -0.36
CA GLU A 62 12.77 -6.37 -0.95
C GLU A 62 11.59 -7.09 -1.60
N VAL A 63 10.39 -6.97 -1.02
CA VAL A 63 9.17 -7.59 -1.53
C VAL A 63 8.59 -6.80 -2.70
N VAL A 64 8.57 -5.48 -2.59
CA VAL A 64 7.98 -4.56 -3.58
C VAL A 64 8.59 -4.78 -4.97
N SER A 65 9.91 -4.88 -5.07
CA SER A 65 10.61 -5.06 -6.35
C SER A 65 10.25 -6.38 -7.04
N LYS A 66 10.03 -7.45 -6.26
CA LYS A 66 9.67 -8.79 -6.77
C LYS A 66 8.21 -8.88 -7.24
N HIS A 67 7.35 -7.95 -6.81
CA HIS A 67 5.91 -7.93 -7.13
C HIS A 67 5.53 -6.78 -8.08
N SER A 68 6.51 -6.26 -8.85
CA SER A 68 6.29 -5.23 -9.88
C SER A 68 5.58 -3.98 -9.36
N ALA A 69 5.69 -3.70 -8.07
CA ALA A 69 5.21 -2.47 -7.45
C ALA A 69 6.22 -1.34 -7.60
N SER A 70 5.75 -0.12 -7.52
CA SER A 70 6.57 1.06 -7.26
C SER A 70 6.11 1.68 -5.94
N ILE A 71 7.05 2.16 -5.14
CA ILE A 71 6.70 2.98 -3.99
C ILE A 71 6.41 4.37 -4.51
N TYR A 72 5.19 4.83 -4.30
CA TYR A 72 4.79 6.18 -4.65
C TYR A 72 5.32 7.19 -3.64
N GLN A 73 5.10 6.93 -2.36
CA GLN A 73 5.60 7.74 -1.26
C GLN A 73 5.61 7.00 0.07
N TYR A 74 6.41 7.51 1.00
CA TYR A 74 6.33 7.20 2.42
C TYR A 74 5.78 8.42 3.15
N VAL A 75 4.83 8.22 4.05
CA VAL A 75 4.22 9.27 4.88
C VAL A 75 4.24 8.80 6.33
N GLY A 76 5.29 9.19 7.07
CA GLY A 76 5.50 8.67 8.43
C GLY A 76 5.70 7.16 8.44
N ASP A 77 4.78 6.45 9.01
CA ASP A 77 4.71 4.99 9.13
C ASP A 77 3.84 4.32 8.05
N GLU A 78 3.36 5.10 7.10
CA GLU A 78 2.60 4.63 5.94
C GLU A 78 3.47 4.54 4.69
N ALA A 79 3.30 3.48 3.91
CA ALA A 79 3.84 3.35 2.57
C ALA A 79 2.70 3.25 1.55
N VAL A 80 2.78 4.06 0.49
CA VAL A 80 1.84 3.99 -0.63
C VAL A 80 2.50 3.32 -1.82
N LEU A 81 2.00 2.15 -2.19
CA LEU A 81 2.45 1.38 -3.34
C LEU A 81 1.53 1.63 -4.54
N VAL A 82 2.09 1.56 -5.73
CA VAL A 82 1.34 1.77 -6.97
C VAL A 82 1.75 0.79 -8.07
N TRP A 83 0.76 0.34 -8.85
CA TRP A 83 0.92 -0.49 -10.05
C TRP A 83 0.13 0.08 -11.23
N THR A 84 0.52 -0.33 -12.45
CA THR A 84 -0.44 -0.37 -13.56
C THR A 84 -1.43 -1.52 -13.32
N PHE A 85 -2.64 -1.45 -13.88
CA PHE A 85 -3.58 -2.58 -13.77
C PHE A 85 -2.94 -3.89 -14.27
N LYS A 86 -2.23 -3.83 -15.41
CA LYS A 86 -1.55 -5.00 -15.97
C LYS A 86 -0.55 -5.62 -15.00
N SER A 87 0.33 -4.82 -14.40
CA SER A 87 1.38 -5.35 -13.50
C SER A 87 0.85 -5.75 -12.13
N GLY A 88 -0.17 -5.05 -11.62
CA GLY A 88 -0.77 -5.37 -10.31
C GLY A 88 -1.63 -6.63 -10.32
N LEU A 89 -2.33 -6.88 -11.43
CA LEU A 89 -3.15 -8.08 -11.59
C LEU A 89 -2.36 -9.29 -12.09
N LEU A 90 -1.18 -9.07 -12.67
CA LEU A 90 -0.31 -10.18 -13.08
C LEU A 90 0.10 -10.98 -11.84
N TYR A 91 -0.31 -12.26 -11.81
CA TYR A 91 -0.10 -13.16 -10.67
C TYR A 91 -0.66 -12.61 -9.34
N ASP A 92 -1.63 -11.69 -9.39
CA ASP A 92 -2.24 -11.01 -8.24
C ASP A 92 -1.22 -10.26 -7.37
N ASN A 93 -0.23 -9.64 -8.00
CA ASN A 93 0.87 -8.93 -7.34
C ASN A 93 0.39 -7.90 -6.30
N CYS A 94 -0.71 -7.19 -6.60
CA CYS A 94 -1.26 -6.17 -5.70
C CYS A 94 -1.86 -6.73 -4.39
N ILE A 95 -2.07 -8.04 -4.30
CA ILE A 95 -2.47 -8.72 -3.06
C ILE A 95 -1.30 -9.50 -2.48
N LYS A 96 -0.57 -10.24 -3.31
CA LYS A 96 0.56 -11.08 -2.87
C LYS A 96 1.66 -10.29 -2.17
N VAL A 97 1.91 -9.06 -2.58
CA VAL A 97 2.91 -8.20 -1.95
C VAL A 97 2.66 -8.03 -0.45
N PHE A 98 1.40 -7.85 -0.04
CA PHE A 98 1.04 -7.72 1.37
C PHE A 98 1.39 -8.99 2.15
N PHE A 99 0.89 -10.14 1.71
CA PHE A 99 1.14 -11.40 2.42
C PHE A 99 2.62 -11.77 2.46
N LYS A 100 3.37 -11.50 1.37
CA LYS A 100 4.81 -11.73 1.35
C LYS A 100 5.58 -10.78 2.27
N PHE A 101 5.13 -9.56 2.42
CA PHE A 101 5.69 -8.62 3.39
C PHE A 101 5.45 -9.09 4.83
N ILE A 102 4.21 -9.50 5.16
CA ILE A 102 3.90 -10.04 6.49
C ILE A 102 4.70 -11.31 6.79
N GLU A 103 4.84 -12.22 5.81
CA GLU A 103 5.67 -13.42 5.92
C GLU A 103 7.15 -13.06 6.20
N GLN A 104 7.68 -12.06 5.52
CA GLN A 104 9.07 -11.61 5.71
C GLN A 104 9.28 -10.97 7.09
N LEU A 105 8.34 -10.14 7.56
CA LEU A 105 8.37 -9.59 8.92
C LEU A 105 8.28 -10.69 9.98
N SER A 106 7.44 -11.70 9.77
CA SER A 106 7.31 -12.83 10.66
C SER A 106 8.63 -13.62 10.78
N GLY A 107 9.36 -13.76 9.68
CA GLY A 107 10.71 -14.35 9.68
C GLY A 107 11.76 -13.50 10.42
N LYS A 108 11.47 -12.24 10.71
CA LYS A 108 12.33 -11.32 11.47
C LYS A 108 11.80 -11.03 12.89
N LYS A 109 10.84 -11.81 13.36
CA LYS A 109 10.18 -11.57 14.66
C LYS A 109 11.17 -11.41 15.81
N ASP A 110 12.12 -12.32 15.93
CA ASP A 110 13.11 -12.29 17.00
C ASP A 110 13.99 -11.04 16.92
N TYR A 111 14.44 -10.66 15.71
CA TYR A 111 15.20 -9.44 15.51
C TYR A 111 14.46 -8.19 16.00
N PHE A 112 13.19 -8.04 15.61
CA PHE A 112 12.39 -6.89 16.03
C PHE A 112 12.10 -6.92 17.53
N GLN A 113 11.83 -8.11 18.09
CA GLN A 113 11.57 -8.27 19.50
C GLN A 113 12.80 -7.95 20.36
N GLU A 114 13.98 -8.45 19.99
CA GLU A 114 15.23 -8.19 20.73
C GLU A 114 15.65 -6.71 20.65
N LYS A 115 15.54 -6.11 19.46
CA LYS A 115 16.02 -4.74 19.24
C LYS A 115 15.07 -3.67 19.77
N TYR A 116 13.75 -3.91 19.64
CA TYR A 116 12.73 -2.90 19.90
C TYR A 116 11.71 -3.28 20.96
N GLY A 117 11.59 -4.55 21.33
CA GLY A 117 10.54 -5.04 22.22
C GLY A 117 9.16 -5.15 21.56
N PHE A 118 9.07 -4.93 20.25
CA PHE A 118 7.83 -4.96 19.47
C PHE A 118 8.05 -5.71 18.16
N HIS A 119 7.02 -6.42 17.71
CA HIS A 119 6.97 -6.96 16.35
C HIS A 119 6.09 -6.03 15.49
N PRO A 120 6.55 -5.57 14.30
CA PRO A 120 5.76 -4.69 13.46
C PRO A 120 4.59 -5.44 12.82
N GLU A 121 3.37 -4.95 13.07
CA GLU A 121 2.16 -5.42 12.42
C GLU A 121 1.62 -4.33 11.48
N PHE A 122 1.28 -4.73 10.26
CA PHE A 122 0.75 -3.82 9.26
C PHE A 122 -0.67 -4.18 8.87
N LYS A 123 -1.40 -3.17 8.42
CA LYS A 123 -2.70 -3.27 7.77
C LYS A 123 -2.65 -2.57 6.43
N ALA A 124 -3.44 -3.02 5.48
CA ALA A 124 -3.43 -2.44 4.15
C ALA A 124 -4.82 -2.38 3.51
N SER A 125 -4.96 -1.47 2.56
CA SER A 125 -6.10 -1.41 1.65
C SER A 125 -5.64 -1.42 0.21
N VAL A 126 -6.45 -2.03 -0.67
CA VAL A 126 -6.20 -2.06 -2.11
C VAL A 126 -7.42 -1.57 -2.88
N HIS A 127 -7.21 -0.55 -3.71
CA HIS A 127 -8.23 -0.04 -4.61
C HIS A 127 -7.61 0.41 -5.93
N GLY A 128 -8.40 0.53 -6.98
CA GLY A 128 -7.88 0.92 -8.28
C GLY A 128 -8.93 1.62 -9.14
N GLY A 129 -8.43 2.38 -10.09
CA GLY A 129 -9.27 3.13 -11.04
C GLY A 129 -8.49 4.17 -11.82
N LYS A 130 -9.23 5.09 -12.45
CA LYS A 130 -8.68 6.19 -13.24
C LYS A 130 -8.21 7.32 -12.33
N VAL A 131 -6.98 7.78 -12.57
CA VAL A 131 -6.36 8.92 -11.91
C VAL A 131 -5.71 9.84 -12.92
N ILE A 132 -5.47 11.07 -12.54
CA ILE A 132 -4.68 12.01 -13.32
C ILE A 132 -3.24 11.97 -12.82
N PHE A 133 -2.30 11.76 -13.72
CA PHE A 133 -0.86 11.79 -13.45
C PHE A 133 -0.26 13.03 -14.09
N ALA A 134 0.36 13.88 -13.30
CA ALA A 134 0.90 15.15 -13.73
C ALA A 134 2.13 15.59 -12.94
N GLU A 135 2.96 16.43 -13.56
CA GLU A 135 4.00 17.19 -12.87
C GLU A 135 3.36 18.38 -12.15
N ILE A 136 3.69 18.53 -10.86
CA ILE A 136 3.24 19.65 -10.03
C ILE A 136 4.42 20.40 -9.44
N GLY A 137 4.18 21.68 -9.11
CA GLY A 137 5.15 22.57 -8.48
C GLY A 137 6.06 23.27 -9.47
N THR A 138 6.56 24.43 -9.04
CA THR A 138 7.50 25.27 -9.80
C THR A 138 8.88 25.28 -9.18
N ILE A 139 8.95 25.40 -7.87
CA ILE A 139 10.21 25.41 -7.10
C ILE A 139 10.72 23.99 -6.89
N LYS A 140 9.85 23.10 -6.42
CA LYS A 140 10.11 21.67 -6.30
C LYS A 140 9.12 20.93 -7.19
N LYS A 141 9.62 20.30 -8.24
CA LYS A 141 8.79 19.54 -9.18
C LYS A 141 8.65 18.11 -8.70
N GLU A 142 7.41 17.67 -8.62
CA GLU A 142 7.04 16.31 -8.26
C GLU A 142 6.03 15.74 -9.24
N LEU A 143 6.06 14.43 -9.42
CA LEU A 143 5.03 13.71 -10.15
C LEU A 143 3.97 13.23 -9.17
N ALA A 144 2.74 13.64 -9.39
CA ALA A 144 1.64 13.33 -8.50
C ALA A 144 0.47 12.66 -9.21
N TYR A 145 -0.19 11.77 -8.48
CA TYR A 145 -1.47 11.23 -8.87
C TYR A 145 -2.59 12.02 -8.19
N HIS A 146 -3.57 12.43 -8.97
CA HIS A 146 -4.75 13.14 -8.49
C HIS A 146 -6.01 12.38 -8.86
N GLY A 147 -6.98 12.34 -7.97
CA GLY A 147 -8.27 11.71 -8.22
C GLY A 147 -8.83 11.02 -7.00
N ASP A 148 -10.09 10.64 -7.11
CA ASP A 148 -10.85 10.04 -6.02
C ASP A 148 -10.29 8.67 -5.57
N VAL A 149 -9.65 7.93 -6.46
CA VAL A 149 -9.09 6.60 -6.19
C VAL A 149 -8.13 6.61 -4.99
N ILE A 150 -7.23 7.60 -4.92
CA ILE A 150 -6.26 7.72 -3.82
C ILE A 150 -6.98 7.96 -2.49
N ASN A 151 -7.89 8.94 -2.48
CA ASN A 151 -8.68 9.26 -1.30
C ASN A 151 -9.56 8.08 -0.85
N THR A 152 -10.12 7.36 -1.82
CA THR A 152 -10.92 6.15 -1.55
C THR A 152 -10.04 5.07 -0.93
N THR A 153 -8.84 4.82 -1.46
CA THR A 153 -7.90 3.84 -0.90
C THR A 153 -7.56 4.18 0.55
N ALA A 154 -7.22 5.43 0.85
CA ALA A 154 -6.93 5.88 2.23
C ALA A 154 -8.13 5.69 3.18
N ARG A 155 -9.35 5.96 2.70
CA ARG A 155 -10.57 5.76 3.49
C ARG A 155 -10.87 4.27 3.75
N ILE A 156 -10.64 3.40 2.76
CA ILE A 156 -10.76 1.94 2.95
C ILE A 156 -9.75 1.50 4.01
N GLN A 157 -8.53 2.02 3.98
CA GLN A 157 -7.50 1.69 4.95
C GLN A 157 -7.93 2.04 6.39
N SER A 158 -8.60 3.18 6.60
CA SER A 158 -9.11 3.55 7.92
C SER A 158 -10.17 2.58 8.47
N LEU A 159 -10.87 1.81 7.61
CA LEU A 159 -11.85 0.79 8.00
C LEU A 159 -11.22 -0.53 8.44
N CYS A 160 -9.93 -0.76 8.21
CA CYS A 160 -9.27 -2.01 8.61
C CYS A 160 -9.44 -2.31 10.10
N ASN A 161 -9.31 -1.29 10.97
CA ASN A 161 -9.51 -1.45 12.41
C ASN A 161 -10.98 -1.75 12.76
N GLN A 162 -11.92 -1.06 12.12
CA GLN A 162 -13.36 -1.24 12.35
C GLN A 162 -13.81 -2.66 12.00
N TYR A 163 -13.31 -3.21 10.89
CA TYR A 163 -13.65 -4.55 10.43
C TYR A 163 -12.69 -5.64 10.94
N GLN A 164 -11.70 -5.26 11.76
CA GLN A 164 -10.67 -6.18 12.28
C GLN A 164 -9.96 -6.96 11.18
N GLN A 165 -9.72 -6.30 10.04
CA GLN A 165 -9.05 -6.89 8.88
C GLN A 165 -7.64 -6.32 8.70
N GLN A 166 -6.70 -7.18 8.35
CA GLN A 166 -5.36 -6.73 7.98
C GLN A 166 -5.29 -6.25 6.54
N LEU A 167 -6.10 -6.81 5.65
CA LEU A 167 -6.17 -6.44 4.25
C LEU A 167 -7.62 -6.25 3.82
N LEU A 168 -7.96 -5.04 3.39
CA LEU A 168 -9.23 -4.72 2.75
C LEU A 168 -9.02 -4.44 1.26
N VAL A 169 -9.80 -5.10 0.43
CA VAL A 169 -9.74 -4.97 -1.04
C VAL A 169 -11.09 -4.50 -1.55
N SER A 170 -11.11 -3.47 -2.40
CA SER A 170 -12.35 -3.02 -3.02
C SER A 170 -12.87 -4.04 -4.03
N GLU A 171 -14.18 -4.07 -4.21
CA GLU A 171 -14.85 -4.92 -5.21
C GLU A 171 -14.26 -4.75 -6.61
N THR A 172 -13.91 -3.52 -7.00
CA THR A 172 -13.27 -3.20 -8.30
C THR A 172 -12.01 -4.05 -8.53
N ILE A 173 -11.21 -4.27 -7.52
CA ILE A 173 -9.99 -5.08 -7.62
C ILE A 173 -10.31 -6.55 -7.37
N TRP A 174 -11.11 -6.85 -6.34
CA TRP A 174 -11.44 -8.24 -6.00
C TRP A 174 -12.07 -9.01 -7.15
N ASN A 175 -12.96 -8.37 -7.92
CA ASN A 175 -13.64 -9.03 -9.03
C ASN A 175 -12.70 -9.45 -10.17
N VAL A 176 -11.55 -8.81 -10.32
CA VAL A 176 -10.57 -9.10 -11.37
C VAL A 176 -9.35 -9.90 -10.90
N ILE A 177 -9.30 -10.28 -9.62
CA ILE A 177 -8.27 -11.20 -9.10
C ILE A 177 -8.49 -12.61 -9.63
N ASN A 178 -7.40 -13.24 -10.09
CA ASN A 178 -7.45 -14.56 -10.72
C ASN A 178 -7.35 -15.71 -9.70
N SER A 179 -6.57 -15.55 -8.64
CA SER A 179 -6.26 -16.60 -7.67
C SER A 179 -7.16 -16.57 -6.44
N LYS A 180 -8.42 -16.15 -6.54
CA LYS A 180 -9.35 -16.04 -5.39
C LYS A 180 -9.41 -17.31 -4.53
N LYS A 181 -9.26 -18.48 -5.15
CA LYS A 181 -9.25 -19.78 -4.44
C LYS A 181 -8.08 -19.96 -3.47
N GLN A 182 -7.06 -19.09 -3.50
CA GLN A 182 -5.92 -19.11 -2.59
C GLN A 182 -6.17 -18.27 -1.33
N TYR A 183 -7.32 -17.59 -1.25
CA TYR A 183 -7.65 -16.66 -0.19
C TYR A 183 -9.04 -16.98 0.38
N ASP A 184 -9.16 -16.86 1.70
CA ASP A 184 -10.44 -16.69 2.35
C ASP A 184 -10.84 -15.22 2.29
N SER A 185 -12.13 -14.96 2.08
CA SER A 185 -12.61 -13.57 2.01
C SER A 185 -13.92 -13.40 2.74
N GLN A 186 -14.01 -12.30 3.50
CA GLN A 186 -15.24 -11.83 4.13
C GLN A 186 -15.75 -10.60 3.39
N VAL A 187 -16.99 -10.63 2.96
CA VAL A 187 -17.61 -9.50 2.25
C VAL A 187 -18.23 -8.52 3.24
N TYR A 188 -18.03 -7.24 2.97
CA TYR A 188 -18.66 -6.11 3.66
C TYR A 188 -19.43 -5.29 2.63
N LEU A 189 -20.75 -5.50 2.60
CA LEU A 189 -21.65 -4.74 1.74
C LEU A 189 -21.86 -3.33 2.31
N ASP A 190 -22.08 -2.37 1.42
CA ASP A 190 -22.46 -0.99 1.78
C ASP A 190 -21.52 -0.32 2.79
N ALA A 191 -20.20 -0.60 2.69
CA ALA A 191 -19.23 0.07 3.55
C ALA A 191 -19.26 1.57 3.32
N TYR A 192 -19.60 2.33 4.38
CA TYR A 192 -19.68 3.78 4.31
C TYR A 192 -18.28 4.39 4.44
N LEU A 193 -17.90 5.18 3.45
CA LEU A 193 -16.66 5.94 3.47
C LEU A 193 -16.93 7.38 3.90
N LYS A 194 -16.33 7.80 5.00
CA LYS A 194 -16.51 9.16 5.54
C LYS A 194 -16.30 10.23 4.45
N GLY A 195 -17.33 11.08 4.22
CA GLY A 195 -17.29 12.14 3.23
C GLY A 195 -17.51 11.67 1.78
N LYS A 196 -18.09 10.49 1.56
CA LYS A 196 -18.66 10.05 0.29
C LYS A 196 -20.16 9.83 0.46
N ASN A 197 -20.90 10.07 -0.62
CA ASN A 197 -22.35 9.77 -0.67
C ASN A 197 -22.62 8.34 -1.16
N GLU A 198 -21.59 7.65 -1.64
CA GLU A 198 -21.70 6.28 -2.17
C GLU A 198 -21.05 5.31 -1.19
N THR A 199 -21.68 4.15 -1.06
CA THR A 199 -21.12 3.01 -0.36
C THR A 199 -20.28 2.14 -1.30
N LEU A 200 -19.38 1.35 -0.76
CA LEU A 200 -18.57 0.40 -1.52
C LEU A 200 -18.69 -1.00 -0.91
N THR A 201 -18.68 -2.01 -1.78
CA THR A 201 -18.44 -3.38 -1.35
C THR A 201 -16.95 -3.61 -1.16
N LEU A 202 -16.58 -4.11 0.01
CA LEU A 202 -15.21 -4.42 0.40
C LEU A 202 -15.07 -5.90 0.74
N PHE A 203 -13.87 -6.41 0.56
CA PHE A 203 -13.49 -7.76 0.91
C PHE A 203 -12.32 -7.73 1.89
N GLY A 204 -12.54 -8.29 3.09
CA GLY A 204 -11.46 -8.63 4.00
C GLY A 204 -10.80 -9.90 3.49
N VAL A 205 -9.53 -9.86 3.17
CA VAL A 205 -8.82 -10.95 2.49
C VAL A 205 -7.75 -11.55 3.39
N GLN A 206 -7.75 -12.87 3.52
CA GLN A 206 -6.79 -13.65 4.30
C GLN A 206 -6.22 -14.78 3.44
N LYS A 207 -4.96 -15.16 3.67
CA LYS A 207 -4.38 -16.30 2.97
C LYS A 207 -4.87 -17.60 3.60
N ILE A 208 -5.29 -18.56 2.78
CA ILE A 208 -5.69 -19.90 3.26
C ILE A 208 -4.47 -20.56 3.90
N GLY A 209 -4.60 -20.99 5.15
CA GLY A 209 -3.54 -21.60 5.95
C GLY A 209 -2.94 -20.70 7.03
N ASP A 210 -3.22 -19.39 7.05
CA ASP A 210 -2.77 -18.49 8.13
C ASP A 210 -3.71 -18.49 9.36
N LEU A 211 -4.76 -19.32 9.35
CA LEU A 211 -5.77 -19.44 10.43
C LEU A 211 -5.36 -20.38 11.57
N VAL A 212 -4.10 -20.84 11.63
CA VAL A 212 -3.64 -21.75 12.70
C VAL A 212 -2.39 -21.17 13.39
N SER A 213 -2.62 -20.27 14.34
CA SER A 213 -1.72 -20.08 15.49
C SER A 213 -2.37 -19.20 16.55
#